data_c9e4d578ce8246327dd59f46db1055b9
#
_entry.id   c9e4d578ce8246327dd59f46db1055b9
#
_cell.length_a   1.000
_cell.length_b   1.000
_cell.length_c   1.000
_cell.angle_alpha   90.00
_cell.angle_beta   90.00
_cell.angle_gamma   90.00
#
_symmetry.space_group_name_H-M   'P 1'
#
loop_
_entity.id
_entity.type
_entity.pdbx_description
1 polymer ?
#
loop_
_entity_poly.entity_id
_entity_poly.type
_entity_poly.pdbx_seq_one_letter_code
_entity_poly.pdbx_strand_id
1 'polypeptide(L)'
;MSAAATREEPAMHDPAITQLSLVRQLKFCAGHRLYRHESKCAFFHGHNYRVDIEVVGVNGGTEVDSVGRIVDFSMIKKRMLGWLDDNWDHGFLIYEEDDNALAAIKMVQPTKYFVMPYNPTAENMARYLLEVVAPNVLGDLGVVARKVVVWETDESCAVAALVGDASDLTTPLESAVLIDHRM
;
A
#
# COMPACT_ATOMS: atom_id res chain seq x y z
N MET A 1 51.94 37.71 -20.61
CA MET A 1 50.65 38.03 -19.93
C MET A 1 49.76 36.85 -20.11
N SER A 2 49.63 36.02 -19.06
CA SER A 2 48.81 34.81 -19.08
C SER A 2 47.42 35.15 -18.52
N ALA A 3 46.37 34.97 -19.32
CA ALA A 3 45.00 35.14 -18.89
C ALA A 3 44.58 33.90 -18.05
N ALA A 4 44.33 34.15 -16.78
CA ALA A 4 43.72 33.11 -15.91
C ALA A 4 42.28 32.87 -16.33
N ALA A 5 41.97 31.66 -16.80
CA ALA A 5 40.64 31.23 -17.05
C ALA A 5 39.90 31.03 -15.69
N THR A 6 38.93 31.89 -15.43
CA THR A 6 38.00 31.69 -14.32
C THR A 6 37.17 30.45 -14.60
N ARG A 7 37.35 29.38 -13.80
CA ARG A 7 36.42 28.23 -13.76
C ARG A 7 35.12 28.73 -13.15
N GLU A 8 34.08 28.78 -13.95
CA GLU A 8 32.72 28.87 -13.42
C GLU A 8 32.44 27.60 -12.62
N GLU A 9 32.17 27.72 -11.33
CA GLU A 9 31.64 26.64 -10.52
C GLU A 9 30.22 26.28 -11.05
N PRO A 10 29.91 25.01 -11.20
CA PRO A 10 28.55 24.60 -11.62
C PRO A 10 27.55 25.13 -10.58
N ALA A 11 26.49 25.78 -11.06
CA ALA A 11 25.42 26.30 -10.24
C ALA A 11 24.92 25.17 -9.30
N MET A 12 24.97 25.42 -7.99
CA MET A 12 24.45 24.49 -6.99
C MET A 12 22.96 24.25 -7.30
N HIS A 13 22.62 23.03 -7.52
CA HIS A 13 21.23 22.60 -7.64
C HIS A 13 20.45 23.08 -6.40
N ASP A 14 19.35 23.78 -6.61
CA ASP A 14 18.47 24.20 -5.52
C ASP A 14 17.98 22.91 -4.77
N PRO A 15 18.37 22.72 -3.50
CA PRO A 15 18.00 21.50 -2.75
C PRO A 15 16.49 21.36 -2.51
N ALA A 16 15.71 22.40 -2.82
CA ALA A 16 14.26 22.40 -2.63
C ALA A 16 13.49 21.56 -3.68
N ILE A 17 14.15 21.03 -4.72
CA ILE A 17 13.47 20.37 -5.85
C ILE A 17 13.51 18.82 -5.74
N THR A 18 14.39 18.25 -4.91
CA THR A 18 14.53 16.79 -4.83
C THR A 18 13.67 16.21 -3.71
N GLN A 19 12.63 15.49 -4.07
CA GLN A 19 11.85 14.65 -3.15
C GLN A 19 12.32 13.20 -3.26
N LEU A 20 12.62 12.60 -2.12
CA LEU A 20 13.01 11.20 -2.04
C LEU A 20 11.78 10.35 -1.66
N SER A 21 11.63 9.23 -2.31
CA SER A 21 10.66 8.19 -1.94
C SER A 21 11.32 6.82 -1.90
N LEU A 22 10.72 5.89 -1.17
CA LEU A 22 11.10 4.48 -1.15
C LEU A 22 9.96 3.66 -1.72
N VAL A 23 10.29 2.67 -2.55
CA VAL A 23 9.32 1.67 -3.02
C VAL A 23 9.69 0.32 -2.44
N ARG A 24 8.74 -0.30 -1.73
CA ARG A 24 8.89 -1.67 -1.23
C ARG A 24 7.90 -2.59 -1.92
N GLN A 25 8.42 -3.65 -2.53
CA GLN A 25 7.63 -4.72 -3.12
C GLN A 25 7.37 -5.83 -2.10
N LEU A 26 6.11 -6.29 -2.05
CA LEU A 26 5.61 -7.40 -1.24
C LEU A 26 4.86 -8.37 -2.13
N LYS A 27 4.68 -9.62 -1.66
CA LYS A 27 3.92 -10.65 -2.36
C LYS A 27 3.06 -11.40 -1.35
N PHE A 28 1.86 -11.78 -1.78
CA PHE A 28 0.95 -12.65 -1.04
C PHE A 28 0.05 -13.39 -2.03
N CYS A 29 -0.62 -14.44 -1.59
CA CYS A 29 -1.64 -15.11 -2.38
C CYS A 29 -2.98 -15.08 -1.65
N ALA A 30 -4.05 -14.82 -2.39
CA ALA A 30 -5.38 -14.78 -1.82
C ALA A 30 -6.43 -15.23 -2.83
N GLY A 31 -7.52 -15.82 -2.32
CA GLY A 31 -8.72 -16.07 -3.08
C GLY A 31 -9.68 -14.88 -2.98
N HIS A 32 -10.50 -14.74 -3.99
CA HIS A 32 -11.59 -13.78 -4.00
C HIS A 32 -12.69 -14.17 -4.99
N ARG A 33 -13.78 -13.41 -4.99
CA ARG A 33 -14.76 -13.30 -6.07
C ARG A 33 -15.35 -11.90 -6.08
N LEU A 34 -15.84 -11.47 -7.24
CA LEU A 34 -16.51 -10.19 -7.37
C LEU A 34 -18.02 -10.39 -7.37
N TYR A 35 -18.66 -9.91 -6.31
CA TYR A 35 -20.11 -9.99 -6.15
C TYR A 35 -20.81 -9.21 -7.27
N ARG A 36 -21.82 -9.84 -7.92
CA ARG A 36 -22.57 -9.28 -9.05
C ARG A 36 -21.73 -8.96 -10.30
N HIS A 37 -20.56 -9.56 -10.44
CA HIS A 37 -19.79 -9.43 -11.65
C HIS A 37 -20.42 -10.25 -12.80
N GLU A 38 -20.38 -9.71 -14.01
CA GLU A 38 -21.05 -10.26 -15.19
C GLU A 38 -20.27 -11.40 -15.89
N SER A 39 -19.04 -11.70 -15.46
CA SER A 39 -18.16 -12.67 -16.09
C SER A 39 -17.47 -13.57 -15.05
N LYS A 40 -16.40 -14.25 -15.48
CA LYS A 40 -15.67 -15.28 -14.73
C LYS A 40 -15.21 -14.85 -13.33
N CYS A 41 -14.97 -13.57 -13.10
CA CYS A 41 -14.59 -13.08 -11.76
C CYS A 41 -15.72 -13.19 -10.72
N ALA A 42 -16.94 -13.54 -11.13
CA ALA A 42 -18.01 -13.90 -10.21
C ALA A 42 -17.79 -15.26 -9.52
N PHE A 43 -16.90 -16.11 -10.04
CA PHE A 43 -16.58 -17.41 -9.42
C PHE A 43 -15.45 -17.24 -8.40
N PHE A 44 -15.37 -18.13 -7.43
CA PHE A 44 -14.23 -18.21 -6.53
C PHE A 44 -12.98 -18.57 -7.32
N HIS A 45 -11.97 -17.73 -7.20
CA HIS A 45 -10.64 -17.92 -7.81
C HIS A 45 -9.59 -17.20 -6.95
N GLY A 46 -8.35 -17.14 -7.41
CA GLY A 46 -7.31 -16.48 -6.65
C GLY A 46 -6.09 -16.16 -7.50
N HIS A 47 -5.24 -15.31 -6.95
CA HIS A 47 -4.03 -14.83 -7.59
C HIS A 47 -2.83 -14.82 -6.66
N ASN A 48 -1.64 -14.85 -7.24
CA ASN A 48 -0.39 -14.49 -6.59
C ASN A 48 -0.19 -12.99 -6.77
N TYR A 49 -0.67 -12.22 -5.79
CA TYR A 49 -0.60 -10.76 -5.82
C TYR A 49 0.82 -10.27 -5.58
N ARG A 50 1.16 -9.16 -6.23
CA ARG A 50 2.32 -8.35 -5.91
C ARG A 50 1.84 -6.95 -5.52
N VAL A 51 2.43 -6.39 -4.47
CA VAL A 51 2.12 -5.04 -4.01
C VAL A 51 3.39 -4.22 -4.00
N ASP A 52 3.38 -3.09 -4.70
CA ASP A 52 4.44 -2.08 -4.60
C ASP A 52 3.88 -0.93 -3.76
N ILE A 53 4.49 -0.65 -2.62
CA ILE A 53 4.12 0.48 -1.76
C ILE A 53 5.22 1.54 -1.81
N GLU A 54 4.84 2.77 -2.16
CA GLU A 54 5.71 3.94 -2.17
C GLU A 54 5.45 4.78 -0.92
N VAL A 55 6.52 5.06 -0.17
CA VAL A 55 6.47 5.92 1.02
C VAL A 55 7.42 7.10 0.88
N VAL A 56 7.07 8.21 1.53
CA VAL A 56 7.90 9.41 1.69
C VAL A 56 8.03 9.73 3.18
N GLY A 57 9.05 10.48 3.57
CA GLY A 57 9.13 11.03 4.92
C GLY A 57 8.00 12.03 5.19
N VAL A 58 7.53 12.13 6.44
CA VAL A 58 6.45 13.06 6.85
C VAL A 58 6.79 14.53 6.57
N ASN A 59 8.07 14.88 6.45
CA ASN A 59 8.58 16.20 6.07
C ASN A 59 8.70 16.40 4.54
N GLY A 60 7.92 15.66 3.77
CA GLY A 60 7.93 15.74 2.31
C GLY A 60 9.04 14.98 1.62
N GLY A 61 9.78 14.12 2.33
CA GLY A 61 10.87 13.32 1.75
C GLY A 61 12.12 14.12 1.42
N THR A 62 12.32 15.27 2.07
CA THR A 62 13.50 16.12 1.89
C THR A 62 14.62 15.82 2.88
N GLU A 63 14.32 15.13 3.96
CA GLU A 63 15.26 14.80 5.02
C GLU A 63 15.52 13.30 5.10
N VAL A 64 16.74 12.97 5.48
CA VAL A 64 17.20 11.60 5.73
C VAL A 64 17.92 11.54 7.08
N ASP A 65 18.01 10.33 7.65
CA ASP A 65 18.76 10.11 8.90
C ASP A 65 20.29 10.26 8.70
N SER A 66 21.05 10.09 9.78
CA SER A 66 22.52 10.24 9.78
C SER A 66 23.25 9.28 8.84
N VAL A 67 22.59 8.25 8.35
CA VAL A 67 23.14 7.28 7.37
C VAL A 67 22.50 7.42 5.98
N GLY A 68 21.67 8.46 5.77
CA GLY A 68 21.10 8.78 4.46
C GLY A 68 19.81 8.05 4.13
N ARG A 69 19.00 7.61 5.12
CA ARG A 69 17.75 6.88 4.90
C ARG A 69 16.53 7.71 5.31
N ILE A 70 15.43 7.57 4.56
CA ILE A 70 14.10 8.00 5.03
C ILE A 70 13.63 7.07 6.15
N VAL A 71 13.72 5.76 5.91
CA VAL A 71 13.41 4.68 6.84
C VAL A 71 14.09 3.40 6.35
N ASP A 72 14.33 2.44 7.23
CA ASP A 72 14.86 1.14 6.81
C ASP A 72 13.80 0.33 6.05
N PHE A 73 14.17 -0.19 4.87
CA PHE A 73 13.29 -1.03 4.03
C PHE A 73 12.72 -2.25 4.77
N SER A 74 13.49 -2.81 5.73
CA SER A 74 13.08 -3.95 6.51
C SER A 74 11.90 -3.63 7.43
N MET A 75 11.80 -2.37 7.91
CA MET A 75 10.70 -1.93 8.76
C MET A 75 9.40 -1.86 7.97
N ILE A 76 9.42 -1.28 6.76
CA ILE A 76 8.25 -1.27 5.87
C ILE A 76 7.82 -2.71 5.58
N LYS A 77 8.78 -3.57 5.20
CA LYS A 77 8.50 -4.99 4.94
C LYS A 77 7.85 -5.66 6.15
N LYS A 78 8.44 -5.55 7.32
CA LYS A 78 7.98 -6.21 8.54
C LYS A 78 6.54 -5.80 8.89
N ARG A 79 6.23 -4.51 8.82
CA ARG A 79 4.91 -3.98 9.18
C ARG A 79 3.83 -4.35 8.17
N MET A 80 4.08 -4.05 6.89
CA MET A 80 3.10 -4.30 5.82
C MET A 80 2.92 -5.78 5.53
N LEU A 81 4.02 -6.56 5.45
CA LEU A 81 3.92 -8.00 5.22
C LEU A 81 3.29 -8.71 6.41
N GLY A 82 3.62 -8.31 7.64
CA GLY A 82 2.99 -8.87 8.84
C GLY A 82 1.48 -8.67 8.81
N TRP A 83 1.00 -7.47 8.43
CA TRP A 83 -0.43 -7.25 8.29
C TRP A 83 -1.05 -8.11 7.17
N LEU A 84 -0.37 -8.24 6.00
CA LEU A 84 -0.83 -9.09 4.90
C LEU A 84 -0.89 -10.57 5.34
N ASP A 85 0.17 -11.06 6.01
CA ASP A 85 0.24 -12.43 6.51
C ASP A 85 -0.87 -12.72 7.53
N ASP A 86 -1.22 -11.76 8.38
CA ASP A 86 -2.26 -11.94 9.38
C ASP A 86 -3.67 -11.91 8.78
N ASN A 87 -3.90 -11.10 7.73
CA ASN A 87 -5.25 -10.78 7.25
C ASN A 87 -5.59 -11.36 5.87
N TRP A 88 -4.71 -11.23 4.87
CA TRP A 88 -5.03 -11.54 3.48
C TRP A 88 -4.33 -12.78 2.93
N ASP A 89 -3.06 -12.99 3.28
CA ASP A 89 -2.27 -14.08 2.70
C ASP A 89 -2.86 -15.44 3.08
N HIS A 90 -3.02 -16.33 2.09
CA HIS A 90 -3.67 -17.65 2.21
C HIS A 90 -5.12 -17.57 2.72
N GLY A 91 -5.80 -16.45 2.51
CA GLY A 91 -7.20 -16.24 2.88
C GLY A 91 -8.09 -15.93 1.67
N PHE A 92 -9.39 -15.80 1.94
CA PHE A 92 -10.37 -15.31 0.98
C PHE A 92 -10.79 -13.89 1.33
N LEU A 93 -10.74 -12.99 0.33
CA LEU A 93 -11.29 -11.63 0.43
C LEU A 93 -12.72 -11.65 -0.07
N ILE A 94 -13.66 -11.22 0.77
CA ILE A 94 -15.10 -11.31 0.50
C ILE A 94 -15.73 -9.95 0.77
N TYR A 95 -16.57 -9.51 -0.15
CA TYR A 95 -17.37 -8.29 0.04
C TYR A 95 -18.42 -8.50 1.13
N GLU A 96 -18.61 -7.51 2.01
CA GLU A 96 -19.54 -7.62 3.16
C GLU A 96 -20.99 -7.88 2.78
N GLU A 97 -21.43 -7.46 1.57
CA GLU A 97 -22.78 -7.73 1.07
C GLU A 97 -22.91 -9.09 0.37
N ASP A 98 -21.84 -9.89 0.23
CA ASP A 98 -21.91 -11.22 -0.39
C ASP A 98 -22.22 -12.30 0.62
N ASP A 99 -23.46 -12.31 1.12
CA ASP A 99 -23.95 -13.27 2.11
C ASP A 99 -23.71 -14.73 1.71
N ASN A 100 -23.87 -15.05 0.42
CA ASN A 100 -23.68 -16.40 -0.07
C ASN A 100 -22.21 -16.86 0.02
N ALA A 101 -21.27 -15.98 -0.34
CA ALA A 101 -19.85 -16.28 -0.23
C ALA A 101 -19.44 -16.36 1.24
N LEU A 102 -19.93 -15.46 2.09
CA LEU A 102 -19.67 -15.48 3.53
C LEU A 102 -20.21 -16.75 4.19
N ALA A 103 -21.42 -17.19 3.83
CA ALA A 103 -21.99 -18.44 4.34
C ALA A 103 -21.16 -19.65 3.89
N ALA A 104 -20.81 -19.72 2.60
CA ALA A 104 -20.05 -20.83 2.04
C ALA A 104 -18.66 -20.96 2.67
N ILE A 105 -17.93 -19.84 2.82
CA ILE A 105 -16.57 -19.88 3.36
C ILE A 105 -16.55 -20.27 4.83
N LYS A 106 -17.55 -19.86 5.62
CA LYS A 106 -17.67 -20.20 7.04
C LYS A 106 -17.97 -21.69 7.28
N MET A 107 -18.48 -22.41 6.27
CA MET A 107 -18.71 -23.87 6.36
C MET A 107 -17.42 -24.68 6.27
N VAL A 108 -16.33 -24.10 5.75
CA VAL A 108 -15.03 -24.78 5.64
C VAL A 108 -14.19 -24.48 6.87
N GLN A 109 -13.73 -25.55 7.57
CA GLN A 109 -12.92 -25.40 8.77
C GLN A 109 -11.65 -26.27 8.72
N PRO A 110 -10.46 -25.73 9.03
CA PRO A 110 -10.21 -24.30 9.33
C PRO A 110 -10.28 -23.46 8.05
N THR A 111 -10.64 -22.19 8.19
CA THR A 111 -10.61 -21.24 7.08
C THR A 111 -10.11 -19.89 7.53
N LYS A 112 -9.49 -19.15 6.60
CA LYS A 112 -9.11 -17.76 6.77
C LYS A 112 -9.83 -16.92 5.73
N TYR A 113 -10.50 -15.88 6.16
CA TYR A 113 -11.16 -14.92 5.27
C TYR A 113 -11.12 -13.52 5.86
N PHE A 114 -11.21 -12.54 4.99
CA PHE A 114 -11.27 -11.13 5.35
C PHE A 114 -12.47 -10.48 4.68
N VAL A 115 -13.29 -9.80 5.48
CA VAL A 115 -14.49 -9.10 4.97
C VAL A 115 -14.10 -7.69 4.59
N MET A 116 -14.25 -7.35 3.32
CA MET A 116 -14.00 -6.02 2.78
C MET A 116 -15.29 -5.21 2.69
N PRO A 117 -15.25 -3.90 2.93
CA PRO A 117 -16.43 -3.02 2.82
C PRO A 117 -16.88 -2.78 1.38
N TYR A 118 -16.23 -3.40 0.40
CA TYR A 118 -16.51 -3.34 -1.04
C TYR A 118 -15.95 -4.56 -1.75
N ASN A 119 -16.35 -4.77 -3.01
CA ASN A 119 -15.80 -5.88 -3.82
C ASN A 119 -14.26 -5.87 -3.80
N PRO A 120 -13.60 -7.02 -3.59
CA PRO A 120 -12.14 -7.15 -3.55
C PRO A 120 -11.52 -7.11 -4.96
N THR A 121 -11.74 -6.03 -5.70
CA THR A 121 -11.02 -5.74 -6.94
C THR A 121 -9.61 -5.23 -6.63
N ALA A 122 -8.69 -5.31 -7.58
CA ALA A 122 -7.34 -4.79 -7.40
C ALA A 122 -7.32 -3.29 -7.03
N GLU A 123 -8.27 -2.50 -7.58
CA GLU A 123 -8.45 -1.07 -7.27
C GLU A 123 -8.83 -0.86 -5.80
N ASN A 124 -9.83 -1.60 -5.33
CA ASN A 124 -10.30 -1.50 -3.95
C ASN A 124 -9.27 -2.05 -2.95
N MET A 125 -8.54 -3.09 -3.33
CA MET A 125 -7.43 -3.60 -2.53
C MET A 125 -6.30 -2.56 -2.42
N ALA A 126 -5.91 -1.93 -3.53
CA ALA A 126 -4.89 -0.87 -3.53
C ALA A 126 -5.32 0.31 -2.66
N ARG A 127 -6.57 0.75 -2.79
CA ARG A 127 -7.16 1.81 -1.97
C ARG A 127 -7.16 1.45 -0.49
N TYR A 128 -7.62 0.25 -0.13
CA TYR A 128 -7.67 -0.20 1.26
C TYR A 128 -6.28 -0.26 1.90
N LEU A 129 -5.29 -0.77 1.17
CA LEU A 129 -3.91 -0.78 1.63
C LEU A 129 -3.36 0.63 1.83
N LEU A 130 -3.69 1.58 0.94
CA LEU A 130 -3.21 2.95 1.02
C LEU A 130 -3.88 3.76 2.13
N GLU A 131 -5.22 3.71 2.19
CA GLU A 131 -6.03 4.60 3.04
C GLU A 131 -6.22 4.06 4.46
N VAL A 132 -6.22 2.72 4.62
CA VAL A 132 -6.51 2.08 5.91
C VAL A 132 -5.27 1.40 6.49
N VAL A 133 -4.66 0.49 5.75
CA VAL A 133 -3.59 -0.35 6.31
C VAL A 133 -2.31 0.44 6.56
N ALA A 134 -1.81 1.13 5.53
CA ALA A 134 -0.52 1.81 5.61
C ALA A 134 -0.46 2.87 6.72
N PRO A 135 -1.46 3.75 6.92
CA PRO A 135 -1.45 4.69 8.05
C PRO A 135 -1.39 3.99 9.40
N ASN A 136 -2.13 2.89 9.56
CA ASN A 136 -2.20 2.16 10.82
C ASN A 136 -0.90 1.42 11.17
N VAL A 137 -0.18 0.87 10.17
CA VAL A 137 1.00 0.04 10.44
C VAL A 137 2.33 0.77 10.23
N LEU A 138 2.33 1.92 9.55
CA LEU A 138 3.54 2.71 9.26
C LEU A 138 3.57 4.06 9.98
N GLY A 139 2.48 4.51 10.59
CA GLY A 139 2.34 5.88 11.12
C GLY A 139 3.38 6.27 12.19
N ASP A 140 3.92 5.30 12.93
CA ASP A 140 4.97 5.51 13.93
C ASP A 140 6.40 5.54 13.34
N LEU A 141 6.56 5.28 12.05
CA LEU A 141 7.86 5.24 11.37
C LEU A 141 8.31 6.58 10.79
N GLY A 142 7.54 7.65 10.95
CA GLY A 142 7.84 8.96 10.37
C GLY A 142 7.73 8.98 8.84
N VAL A 143 6.90 8.10 8.26
CA VAL A 143 6.66 8.02 6.82
C VAL A 143 5.17 8.02 6.49
N VAL A 144 4.85 8.43 5.28
CA VAL A 144 3.50 8.40 4.70
C VAL A 144 3.54 7.58 3.42
N ALA A 145 2.61 6.63 3.28
CA ALA A 145 2.39 5.94 2.01
C ALA A 145 1.71 6.91 1.03
N ARG A 146 2.31 7.13 -0.13
CA ARG A 146 1.78 8.00 -1.17
C ARG A 146 1.10 7.25 -2.30
N LYS A 147 1.56 6.04 -2.55
CA LYS A 147 1.05 5.21 -3.65
C LYS A 147 1.14 3.74 -3.31
N VAL A 148 0.11 3.01 -3.68
CA VAL A 148 0.07 1.55 -3.67
C VAL A 148 -0.32 1.06 -5.04
N VAL A 149 0.44 0.09 -5.55
CA VAL A 149 0.12 -0.64 -6.79
C VAL A 149 -0.16 -2.08 -6.42
N VAL A 150 -1.34 -2.59 -6.76
CA VAL A 150 -1.69 -4.01 -6.61
C VAL A 150 -1.71 -4.66 -7.98
N TRP A 151 -0.80 -5.59 -8.19
CA TRP A 151 -0.73 -6.44 -9.38
C TRP A 151 -1.53 -7.71 -9.12
N GLU A 152 -2.58 -7.91 -9.88
CA GLU A 152 -3.40 -9.12 -9.84
C GLU A 152 -2.81 -10.21 -10.72
N THR A 153 -2.22 -9.81 -11.86
CA THR A 153 -1.47 -10.66 -12.78
C THR A 153 -0.17 -9.96 -13.18
N ASP A 154 0.68 -10.63 -13.96
CA ASP A 154 1.91 -10.00 -14.48
C ASP A 154 1.61 -8.88 -15.50
N GLU A 155 0.38 -8.83 -16.05
CA GLU A 155 -0.02 -7.90 -17.10
C GLU A 155 -0.98 -6.81 -16.60
N SER A 156 -1.58 -6.98 -15.41
CA SER A 156 -2.65 -6.10 -14.95
C SER A 156 -2.44 -5.66 -13.50
N CYS A 157 -2.53 -4.38 -13.27
CA CYS A 157 -2.47 -3.81 -11.93
C CYS A 157 -3.43 -2.63 -11.77
N ALA A 158 -3.76 -2.34 -10.52
CA ALA A 158 -4.45 -1.12 -10.13
C ALA A 158 -3.52 -0.24 -9.28
N VAL A 159 -3.71 1.07 -9.39
CA VAL A 159 -2.92 2.08 -8.68
C VAL A 159 -3.85 2.95 -7.85
N ALA A 160 -3.59 3.04 -6.56
CA ALA A 160 -4.12 4.06 -5.69
C ALA A 160 -3.01 5.04 -5.30
N ALA A 161 -3.25 6.34 -5.42
CA ALA A 161 -2.30 7.37 -5.06
C ALA A 161 -3.02 8.53 -4.38
N LEU A 162 -2.38 9.11 -3.35
CA LEU A 162 -2.85 10.34 -2.74
C LEU A 162 -2.63 11.51 -3.71
N VAL A 163 -3.68 12.31 -3.91
CA VAL A 163 -3.66 13.49 -4.77
C VAL A 163 -3.50 14.71 -3.88
N GLY A 164 -2.42 15.48 -4.06
CA GLY A 164 -2.09 16.68 -3.28
C GLY A 164 -0.61 16.77 -2.94
N ASP A 165 -0.16 17.92 -2.43
CA ASP A 165 1.21 18.12 -1.97
C ASP A 165 1.44 17.42 -0.62
N ALA A 166 2.69 17.00 -0.38
CA ALA A 166 3.08 16.29 0.85
C ALA A 166 2.80 17.10 2.14
N SER A 167 2.70 18.44 2.04
CA SER A 167 2.33 19.33 3.13
C SER A 167 0.87 19.19 3.58
N ASP A 168 -0.02 18.75 2.68
CA ASP A 168 -1.45 18.57 2.99
C ASP A 168 -1.74 17.23 3.68
N LEU A 169 -0.77 16.30 3.67
CA LEU A 169 -0.94 14.93 4.14
C LEU A 169 -0.62 14.74 5.63
N THR A 170 -0.22 15.80 6.34
CA THR A 170 0.09 15.75 7.78
C THR A 170 -1.15 15.82 8.67
N THR A 171 -2.34 16.04 8.11
CA THR A 171 -3.59 15.96 8.86
C THR A 171 -3.93 14.48 9.07
N PRO A 172 -4.03 13.99 10.33
CA PRO A 172 -4.51 12.63 10.57
C PRO A 172 -5.91 12.50 9.99
N LEU A 173 -6.13 11.50 9.12
CA LEU A 173 -7.47 11.07 8.79
C LEU A 173 -8.17 10.75 10.10
N GLU A 174 -9.23 11.47 10.44
CA GLU A 174 -10.03 11.18 11.63
C GLU A 174 -10.37 9.69 11.61
N SER A 175 -9.96 9.03 12.67
CA SER A 175 -9.99 7.59 12.95
C SER A 175 -11.04 6.82 12.14
N ALA A 176 -10.58 6.11 11.12
CA ALA A 176 -11.33 4.98 10.59
C ALA A 176 -11.46 3.97 11.75
N VAL A 177 -12.67 3.77 12.21
CA VAL A 177 -13.02 2.82 13.26
C VAL A 177 -12.51 1.45 12.83
N LEU A 178 -11.50 0.94 13.52
CA LEU A 178 -11.07 -0.44 13.40
C LEU A 178 -12.25 -1.31 13.86
N ILE A 179 -12.97 -1.88 12.92
CA ILE A 179 -13.91 -2.94 13.23
C ILE A 179 -13.05 -4.17 13.57
N ASP A 180 -12.99 -4.51 14.84
CA ASP A 180 -12.32 -5.72 15.33
C ASP A 180 -13.10 -6.94 14.84
N HIS A 181 -12.61 -7.58 13.78
CA HIS A 181 -13.20 -8.80 13.19
C HIS A 181 -12.66 -10.09 13.83
N ARG A 182 -12.20 -10.04 15.08
CA ARG A 182 -11.85 -11.26 15.83
C ARG A 182 -13.10 -11.83 16.49
N MET A 183 -13.77 -12.72 15.81
CA MET A 183 -14.62 -13.77 16.44
C MET A 183 -14.39 -15.10 15.75
#